data_32d5292e37b8e532feebacd106a7ae84
#
_entry.id   32d5292e37b8e532feebacd106a7ae84
#
_cell.length_a   1.000
_cell.length_b   1.000
_cell.length_c   1.000
_cell.angle_alpha   90.00
_cell.angle_beta   90.00
_cell.angle_gamma   90.00
#
_symmetry.space_group_name_H-M   'P 1'
#
loop_
_entity.id
_entity.type
_entity.pdbx_description
1 polymer ?
#
loop_
_entity_poly.entity_id
_entity_poly.type
_entity_poly.pdbx_seq_one_letter_code
_entity_poly.pdbx_strand_id
1 'polypeptide(L)'
;MAKNDKLGALGGFRLAIILVGALTLSNCAGKPGDGTNDPFETVNREIFDINMSLDKAILRPITQAYVDVVPDPIRDMVNNLLFHLKEPVTLASDILQGEWDRAGQTTARIVGNTVIGFGMWDVMGSSGAEGHKEDLGQALAVWGVPEGPYLVLPILGPSNIRDGAAELAQSLYDPVDFVTDTYLDYDTNFYVSGSRTVFTAIDKRAQVLGKLAELEKTSLDFYATIRSLYRQKRADEIRNGESGDAVPIPEITLELDEPMLSEPIAQTSKK
;
A
#
# COMPACT_ATOMS: atom_id res chain seq x y z
N MET A 1 4.93 -39.46 -3.67
CA MET A 1 5.57 -39.07 -4.95
C MET A 1 4.69 -38.19 -5.83
N ALA A 2 3.39 -38.00 -5.56
CA ALA A 2 2.49 -37.20 -6.40
C ALA A 2 2.34 -35.70 -6.00
N LYS A 3 3.08 -35.23 -4.97
CA LYS A 3 2.97 -33.84 -4.46
C LYS A 3 3.83 -32.85 -5.26
N ASN A 4 4.90 -33.32 -5.92
CA ASN A 4 5.84 -32.44 -6.63
C ASN A 4 5.39 -32.04 -8.05
N ASP A 5 4.53 -32.80 -8.69
CA ASP A 5 4.13 -32.53 -10.09
C ASP A 5 3.13 -31.37 -10.21
N LYS A 6 2.35 -31.10 -9.16
CA LYS A 6 1.39 -29.99 -9.16
C LYS A 6 2.04 -28.61 -8.94
N LEU A 7 3.13 -28.54 -8.17
CA LEU A 7 3.90 -27.31 -8.00
C LEU A 7 4.59 -26.88 -9.28
N GLY A 8 5.10 -27.82 -10.07
CA GLY A 8 5.71 -27.52 -11.37
C GLY A 8 4.74 -26.96 -12.40
N ALA A 9 3.51 -27.47 -12.44
CA ALA A 9 2.48 -27.01 -13.38
C ALA A 9 1.93 -25.63 -13.05
N LEU A 10 1.74 -25.28 -11.76
CA LEU A 10 1.30 -23.95 -11.32
C LEU A 10 2.41 -22.89 -11.53
N GLY A 11 3.68 -23.26 -11.29
CA GLY A 11 4.81 -22.38 -11.57
C GLY A 11 4.96 -22.06 -13.06
N GLY A 12 4.80 -23.07 -13.93
CA GLY A 12 4.85 -22.89 -15.38
C GLY A 12 3.71 -22.04 -15.94
N PHE A 13 2.50 -22.19 -15.40
CA PHE A 13 1.34 -21.39 -15.81
C PHE A 13 1.45 -19.92 -15.38
N ARG A 14 1.97 -19.65 -14.16
CA ARG A 14 2.26 -18.30 -13.67
C ARG A 14 3.35 -17.61 -14.50
N LEU A 15 4.42 -18.32 -14.84
CA LEU A 15 5.50 -17.81 -15.69
C LEU A 15 5.02 -17.50 -17.11
N ALA A 16 4.15 -18.33 -17.67
CA ALA A 16 3.56 -18.13 -19.00
C ALA A 16 2.66 -16.88 -19.05
N ILE A 17 1.87 -16.61 -18.02
CA ILE A 17 1.04 -15.39 -17.92
C ILE A 17 1.92 -14.14 -17.86
N ILE A 18 3.02 -14.18 -17.13
CA ILE A 18 3.99 -13.06 -17.02
C ILE A 18 4.66 -12.80 -18.37
N LEU A 19 5.06 -13.85 -19.09
CA LEU A 19 5.71 -13.74 -20.40
C LEU A 19 4.75 -13.26 -21.50
N VAL A 20 3.51 -13.72 -21.50
CA VAL A 20 2.49 -13.28 -22.46
C VAL A 20 2.09 -11.82 -22.18
N GLY A 21 1.97 -11.42 -20.91
CA GLY A 21 1.74 -10.03 -20.51
C GLY A 21 2.87 -9.10 -20.98
N ALA A 22 4.13 -9.51 -20.86
CA ALA A 22 5.29 -8.72 -21.28
C ALA A 22 5.39 -8.56 -22.80
N LEU A 23 4.98 -9.56 -23.59
CA LEU A 23 5.07 -9.55 -25.04
C LEU A 23 3.95 -8.72 -25.71
N THR A 24 2.78 -8.63 -25.11
CA THR A 24 1.66 -7.82 -25.63
C THR A 24 1.83 -6.33 -25.38
N LEU A 25 2.63 -5.93 -24.41
CA LEU A 25 2.90 -4.53 -24.05
C LEU A 25 3.82 -3.80 -25.05
N SER A 26 4.54 -4.52 -25.89
CA SER A 26 5.53 -3.91 -26.81
C SER A 26 4.92 -3.16 -28.01
N ASN A 27 3.62 -3.29 -28.28
CA ASN A 27 3.03 -2.81 -29.53
C ASN A 27 2.05 -1.63 -29.39
N CYS A 28 1.84 -1.11 -28.19
CA CYS A 28 0.93 0.01 -27.92
C CYS A 28 1.60 1.21 -27.24
N ALA A 29 2.88 1.47 -27.53
CA ALA A 29 3.56 2.66 -27.03
C ALA A 29 2.91 3.92 -27.62
N GLY A 30 2.02 4.55 -26.86
CA GLY A 30 1.48 5.88 -27.13
C GLY A 30 2.60 6.92 -27.25
N LYS A 31 2.31 8.07 -27.87
CA LYS A 31 3.29 9.13 -28.13
C LYS A 31 4.02 9.53 -26.86
N PRO A 32 5.37 9.53 -26.85
CA PRO A 32 6.13 10.16 -25.75
C PRO A 32 5.90 11.68 -25.82
N GLY A 33 5.43 12.30 -24.74
CA GLY A 33 5.52 13.75 -24.73
C GLY A 33 4.63 14.58 -23.80
N ASP A 34 3.71 14.00 -23.03
CA ASP A 34 2.82 14.80 -22.17
C ASP A 34 3.26 14.91 -20.70
N GLY A 35 4.42 14.38 -20.34
CA GLY A 35 4.94 14.37 -18.96
C GLY A 35 4.19 13.44 -17.99
N THR A 36 3.13 12.77 -18.43
CA THR A 36 2.30 11.92 -17.56
C THR A 36 2.83 10.50 -17.42
N ASN A 37 3.71 10.05 -18.34
CA ASN A 37 4.25 8.69 -18.44
C ASN A 37 3.15 7.60 -18.47
N ASP A 38 2.05 7.89 -19.14
CA ASP A 38 0.87 7.03 -19.22
C ASP A 38 0.49 6.69 -20.68
N PRO A 39 1.31 5.89 -21.39
CA PRO A 39 1.03 5.50 -22.77
C PRO A 39 -0.19 4.58 -22.89
N PHE A 40 -0.65 3.99 -21.80
CA PHE A 40 -1.79 3.07 -21.73
C PHE A 40 -3.04 3.71 -21.12
N GLU A 41 -3.14 5.05 -21.12
CA GLU A 41 -4.20 5.79 -20.43
C GLU A 41 -5.61 5.25 -20.71
N THR A 42 -5.94 4.90 -21.95
CA THR A 42 -7.27 4.35 -22.28
C THR A 42 -7.58 3.07 -21.51
N VAL A 43 -6.66 2.11 -21.51
CA VAL A 43 -6.82 0.83 -20.80
C VAL A 43 -6.77 1.04 -19.29
N ASN A 44 -5.86 1.90 -18.84
CA ASN A 44 -5.73 2.23 -17.41
C ASN A 44 -7.01 2.86 -16.85
N ARG A 45 -7.68 3.72 -17.60
CA ARG A 45 -8.97 4.31 -17.21
C ARG A 45 -10.07 3.26 -17.11
N GLU A 46 -10.16 2.33 -18.04
CA GLU A 46 -11.14 1.24 -18.00
C GLU A 46 -10.93 0.35 -16.76
N ILE A 47 -9.68 -0.04 -16.48
CA ILE A 47 -9.35 -0.83 -15.29
C ILE A 47 -9.62 -0.03 -14.00
N PHE A 48 -9.30 1.27 -14.01
CA PHE A 48 -9.59 2.17 -12.89
C PHE A 48 -11.08 2.23 -12.60
N ASP A 49 -11.93 2.37 -13.62
CA ASP A 49 -13.39 2.42 -13.48
C ASP A 49 -13.96 1.09 -12.96
N ILE A 50 -13.39 -0.04 -13.39
CA ILE A 50 -13.72 -1.36 -12.83
C ILE A 50 -13.34 -1.41 -11.35
N ASN A 51 -12.13 -1.01 -10.99
CA ASN A 51 -11.66 -0.98 -9.60
C ASN A 51 -12.54 -0.08 -8.73
N MET A 52 -12.93 1.10 -9.23
CA MET A 52 -13.82 2.03 -8.52
C MET A 52 -15.24 1.46 -8.36
N SER A 53 -15.71 0.73 -9.34
CA SER A 53 -17.02 0.04 -9.27
C SER A 53 -17.00 -1.04 -8.21
N LEU A 54 -15.92 -1.84 -8.12
CA LEU A 54 -15.72 -2.84 -7.09
C LEU A 54 -15.57 -2.21 -5.69
N ASP A 55 -14.82 -1.09 -5.59
CA ASP A 55 -14.71 -0.33 -4.33
C ASP A 55 -16.09 0.12 -3.84
N LYS A 56 -16.87 0.77 -4.72
CA LYS A 56 -18.21 1.29 -4.37
C LYS A 56 -19.20 0.19 -4.01
N ALA A 57 -19.16 -0.93 -4.72
CA ALA A 57 -20.12 -2.01 -4.54
C ALA A 57 -19.80 -2.93 -3.34
N ILE A 58 -18.51 -3.13 -3.05
CA ILE A 58 -18.07 -4.17 -2.11
C ILE A 58 -17.17 -3.58 -1.02
N LEU A 59 -16.01 -3.02 -1.39
CA LEU A 59 -14.98 -2.67 -0.41
C LEU A 59 -15.41 -1.50 0.49
N ARG A 60 -15.98 -0.43 -0.10
CA ARG A 60 -16.43 0.75 0.64
C ARG A 60 -17.50 0.43 1.70
N PRO A 61 -18.61 -0.28 1.39
CA PRO A 61 -19.61 -0.62 2.40
C PRO A 61 -19.06 -1.54 3.51
N ILE A 62 -18.21 -2.51 3.17
CA ILE A 62 -17.57 -3.37 4.18
C ILE A 62 -16.62 -2.55 5.07
N THR A 63 -15.82 -1.67 4.48
CA THR A 63 -14.91 -0.78 5.22
C THR A 63 -15.69 0.19 6.11
N GLN A 64 -16.79 0.75 5.63
CA GLN A 64 -17.64 1.62 6.45
C GLN A 64 -18.19 0.86 7.65
N ALA A 65 -18.74 -0.33 7.45
CA ALA A 65 -19.23 -1.16 8.54
C ALA A 65 -18.10 -1.51 9.54
N TYR A 66 -16.89 -1.79 9.05
CA TYR A 66 -15.72 -2.03 9.90
C TYR A 66 -15.39 -0.82 10.76
N VAL A 67 -15.38 0.39 10.19
CA VAL A 67 -15.11 1.64 10.91
C VAL A 67 -16.21 1.97 11.92
N ASP A 68 -17.46 1.73 11.56
CA ASP A 68 -18.63 2.04 12.43
C ASP A 68 -18.77 1.07 13.61
N VAL A 69 -18.36 -0.19 13.44
CA VAL A 69 -18.56 -1.24 14.45
C VAL A 69 -17.31 -1.49 15.30
N VAL A 70 -16.12 -1.41 14.71
CA VAL A 70 -14.86 -1.75 15.39
C VAL A 70 -14.27 -0.49 16.05
N PRO A 71 -14.11 -0.46 17.38
CA PRO A 71 -13.50 0.68 18.09
C PRO A 71 -12.08 0.97 17.64
N ASP A 72 -11.67 2.24 17.68
CA ASP A 72 -10.35 2.71 17.26
C ASP A 72 -9.18 1.88 17.83
N PRO A 73 -9.12 1.57 19.14
CA PRO A 73 -7.99 0.81 19.68
C PRO A 73 -7.86 -0.60 19.05
N ILE A 74 -8.97 -1.22 18.67
CA ILE A 74 -8.95 -2.53 18.02
C ILE A 74 -8.49 -2.39 16.55
N ARG A 75 -8.91 -1.32 15.87
CA ARG A 75 -8.44 -1.01 14.51
C ARG A 75 -6.94 -0.74 14.49
N ASP A 76 -6.43 0.00 15.49
CA ASP A 76 -5.01 0.24 15.66
C ASP A 76 -4.22 -1.07 15.88
N MET A 77 -4.75 -1.98 16.71
CA MET A 77 -4.14 -3.32 16.89
C MET A 77 -4.09 -4.11 15.59
N VAL A 78 -5.17 -4.09 14.80
CA VAL A 78 -5.20 -4.76 13.47
C VAL A 78 -4.18 -4.12 12.53
N ASN A 79 -4.13 -2.79 12.46
CA ASN A 79 -3.17 -2.06 11.63
C ASN A 79 -1.72 -2.40 12.02
N ASN A 80 -1.42 -2.35 13.33
CA ASN A 80 -0.09 -2.67 13.86
C ASN A 80 0.31 -4.12 13.53
N LEU A 81 -0.61 -5.08 13.68
CA LEU A 81 -0.35 -6.47 13.33
C LEU A 81 -0.05 -6.63 11.83
N LEU A 82 -0.88 -6.03 10.97
CA LEU A 82 -0.67 -6.08 9.51
C LEU A 82 0.62 -5.39 9.09
N PHE A 83 0.98 -4.30 9.74
CA PHE A 83 2.24 -3.60 9.55
C PHE A 83 3.41 -4.49 9.98
N HIS A 84 3.35 -5.05 11.19
CA HIS A 84 4.37 -5.92 11.76
C HIS A 84 4.65 -7.15 10.88
N LEU A 85 3.61 -7.76 10.30
CA LEU A 85 3.76 -8.88 9.36
C LEU A 85 4.51 -8.49 8.06
N LYS A 86 4.61 -7.21 7.73
CA LYS A 86 5.36 -6.69 6.58
C LYS A 86 6.79 -6.25 6.92
N GLU A 87 7.11 -6.02 8.19
CA GLU A 87 8.44 -5.58 8.61
C GLU A 87 9.60 -6.48 8.12
N PRO A 88 9.46 -7.82 8.00
CA PRO A 88 10.52 -8.64 7.41
C PRO A 88 10.82 -8.30 5.94
N VAL A 89 9.80 -7.88 5.17
CA VAL A 89 9.97 -7.42 3.78
C VAL A 89 10.63 -6.05 3.77
N THR A 90 10.22 -5.15 4.66
CA THR A 90 10.85 -3.83 4.87
C THR A 90 12.33 -4.01 5.21
N LEU A 91 12.66 -4.89 6.17
CA LEU A 91 14.04 -5.18 6.54
C LEU A 91 14.87 -5.69 5.35
N ALA A 92 14.34 -6.62 4.57
CA ALA A 92 15.02 -7.11 3.38
C ALA A 92 15.27 -5.97 2.37
N SER A 93 14.31 -5.08 2.19
CA SER A 93 14.42 -3.93 1.29
C SER A 93 15.41 -2.89 1.80
N ASP A 94 15.43 -2.57 3.10
CA ASP A 94 16.45 -1.70 3.73
C ASP A 94 17.87 -2.24 3.47
N ILE A 95 18.08 -3.55 3.68
CA ILE A 95 19.37 -4.20 3.43
C ILE A 95 19.76 -4.13 1.94
N LEU A 96 18.82 -4.39 1.03
CA LEU A 96 19.05 -4.32 -0.40
C LEU A 96 19.38 -2.90 -0.88
N GLN A 97 18.87 -1.88 -0.20
CA GLN A 97 19.16 -0.47 -0.47
C GLN A 97 20.48 -0.01 0.17
N GLY A 98 21.01 -0.77 1.13
CA GLY A 98 22.22 -0.40 1.89
C GLY A 98 21.91 0.56 3.05
N GLU A 99 20.65 0.70 3.44
CA GLU A 99 20.16 1.58 4.49
C GLU A 99 20.30 0.90 5.88
N TRP A 100 21.54 0.77 6.36
CA TRP A 100 21.87 -0.01 7.55
C TRP A 100 21.25 0.52 8.83
N ASP A 101 21.11 1.84 8.97
CA ASP A 101 20.47 2.46 10.14
C ASP A 101 18.97 2.13 10.17
N ARG A 102 18.31 2.20 9.03
CA ARG A 102 16.90 1.82 8.87
C ARG A 102 16.71 0.31 9.09
N ALA A 103 17.59 -0.53 8.54
CA ALA A 103 17.58 -1.97 8.78
C ALA A 103 17.75 -2.30 10.27
N GLY A 104 18.62 -1.59 10.99
CA GLY A 104 18.78 -1.70 12.44
C GLY A 104 17.51 -1.32 13.18
N GLN A 105 16.88 -0.23 12.81
CA GLN A 105 15.61 0.23 13.38
C GLN A 105 14.48 -0.79 13.13
N THR A 106 14.33 -1.27 11.88
CA THR A 106 13.35 -2.30 11.53
C THR A 106 13.60 -3.59 12.32
N THR A 107 14.85 -4.01 12.48
CA THR A 107 15.21 -5.17 13.31
C THR A 107 14.78 -5.00 14.76
N ALA A 108 15.08 -3.83 15.36
CA ALA A 108 14.67 -3.53 16.73
C ALA A 108 13.14 -3.54 16.87
N ARG A 109 12.41 -3.03 15.89
CA ARG A 109 10.95 -3.06 15.86
C ARG A 109 10.42 -4.49 15.77
N ILE A 110 10.94 -5.32 14.84
CA ILE A 110 10.54 -6.72 14.72
C ILE A 110 10.70 -7.43 16.07
N VAL A 111 11.86 -7.31 16.73
CA VAL A 111 12.12 -7.98 18.00
C VAL A 111 11.28 -7.39 19.12
N GLY A 112 11.28 -6.08 19.31
CA GLY A 112 10.59 -5.41 20.41
C GLY A 112 9.07 -5.55 20.31
N ASN A 113 8.50 -5.34 19.13
CA ASN A 113 7.07 -5.47 18.92
C ASN A 113 6.60 -6.93 18.98
N THR A 114 7.43 -7.91 18.60
CA THR A 114 7.10 -9.33 18.80
C THR A 114 7.12 -9.70 20.28
N VAL A 115 8.21 -9.40 21.00
CA VAL A 115 8.42 -9.89 22.36
C VAL A 115 7.54 -9.16 23.39
N ILE A 116 7.38 -7.86 23.24
CA ILE A 116 6.65 -7.01 24.19
C ILE A 116 5.24 -6.68 23.69
N GLY A 117 5.11 -6.36 22.40
CA GLY A 117 3.88 -5.92 21.75
C GLY A 117 3.02 -7.04 21.16
N PHE A 118 3.51 -8.31 21.18
CA PHE A 118 2.84 -9.45 20.52
C PHE A 118 2.44 -9.18 19.07
N GLY A 119 3.16 -8.28 18.38
CA GLY A 119 2.87 -7.81 17.03
C GLY A 119 1.66 -6.86 16.90
N MET A 120 0.89 -6.64 17.98
CA MET A 120 -0.34 -5.83 17.98
C MET A 120 -0.16 -4.44 18.57
N TRP A 121 0.85 -4.23 19.42
CA TRP A 121 1.20 -2.94 19.98
C TRP A 121 2.54 -2.45 19.43
N ASP A 122 2.56 -1.23 18.91
CA ASP A 122 3.79 -0.58 18.46
C ASP A 122 4.57 0.05 19.62
N VAL A 123 5.18 -0.83 20.43
CA VAL A 123 5.98 -0.43 21.59
C VAL A 123 7.24 0.31 21.16
N MET A 124 7.85 -0.13 20.08
CA MET A 124 9.09 0.46 19.57
C MET A 124 8.85 1.84 18.94
N GLY A 125 7.73 2.03 18.22
CA GLY A 125 7.31 3.35 17.73
C GLY A 125 7.10 4.33 18.88
N SER A 126 6.43 3.89 19.94
CA SER A 126 6.25 4.71 21.17
C SER A 126 7.58 5.06 21.87
N SER A 127 8.64 4.31 21.59
CA SER A 127 9.99 4.53 22.14
C SER A 127 10.90 5.35 21.21
N GLY A 128 10.37 5.87 20.10
CA GLY A 128 11.09 6.70 19.14
C GLY A 128 11.66 5.96 17.91
N ALA A 129 11.45 4.63 17.80
CA ALA A 129 11.77 3.87 16.60
C ALA A 129 10.56 3.84 15.67
N GLU A 130 10.34 4.91 14.91
CA GLU A 130 9.19 5.04 14.00
C GLU A 130 9.23 4.00 12.89
N GLY A 131 8.05 3.47 12.54
CA GLY A 131 7.91 2.51 11.46
C GLY A 131 7.93 3.18 10.09
N HIS A 132 8.59 2.56 9.14
CA HIS A 132 8.58 2.97 7.74
C HIS A 132 8.18 1.81 6.84
N LYS A 133 7.91 2.10 5.58
CA LYS A 133 7.47 1.10 4.60
C LYS A 133 8.45 1.06 3.45
N GLU A 134 9.07 -0.09 3.27
CA GLU A 134 9.93 -0.37 2.14
C GLU A 134 9.44 -1.59 1.38
N ASP A 135 9.73 -1.61 0.09
CA ASP A 135 9.40 -2.73 -0.78
C ASP A 135 10.49 -2.96 -1.85
N LEU A 136 10.42 -4.09 -2.53
CA LEU A 136 11.38 -4.44 -3.57
C LEU A 136 11.39 -3.43 -4.74
N GLY A 137 10.27 -2.77 -5.04
CA GLY A 137 10.20 -1.75 -6.10
C GLY A 137 11.01 -0.51 -5.75
N GLN A 138 11.04 -0.12 -4.46
CA GLN A 138 11.89 0.97 -3.95
C GLN A 138 13.37 0.57 -4.04
N ALA A 139 13.73 -0.64 -3.61
CA ALA A 139 15.09 -1.14 -3.73
C ALA A 139 15.57 -1.15 -5.19
N LEU A 140 14.74 -1.61 -6.12
CA LEU A 140 15.04 -1.56 -7.55
C LEU A 140 15.21 -0.12 -8.07
N ALA A 141 14.44 0.84 -7.55
CA ALA A 141 14.57 2.26 -7.90
C ALA A 141 15.92 2.82 -7.45
N VAL A 142 16.35 2.55 -6.22
CA VAL A 142 17.66 2.95 -5.69
C VAL A 142 18.79 2.35 -6.52
N TRP A 143 18.63 1.16 -7.05
CA TRP A 143 19.58 0.52 -7.98
C TRP A 143 19.52 1.10 -9.41
N GLY A 144 18.69 2.11 -9.66
CA GLY A 144 18.59 2.79 -10.95
C GLY A 144 17.67 2.11 -11.97
N VAL A 145 16.84 1.14 -11.56
CA VAL A 145 15.84 0.56 -12.44
C VAL A 145 14.74 1.59 -12.70
N PRO A 146 14.49 1.98 -13.97
CA PRO A 146 13.47 2.98 -14.29
C PRO A 146 12.06 2.47 -13.95
N GLU A 147 11.14 3.39 -13.62
CA GLU A 147 9.76 3.05 -13.27
C GLU A 147 8.99 2.37 -14.42
N GLY A 148 9.36 2.68 -15.68
CA GLY A 148 8.58 2.29 -16.85
C GLY A 148 7.23 3.02 -16.94
N PRO A 149 6.37 2.64 -17.89
CA PRO A 149 5.01 3.16 -18.02
C PRO A 149 4.16 2.99 -16.77
N TYR A 150 3.31 4.00 -16.53
CA TYR A 150 2.27 3.91 -15.53
C TYR A 150 1.24 2.85 -15.89
N LEU A 151 0.77 2.11 -14.92
CA LEU A 151 -0.23 1.05 -15.05
C LEU A 151 -1.27 1.15 -13.93
N VAL A 152 -2.50 0.79 -14.24
CA VAL A 152 -3.50 0.47 -13.23
C VAL A 152 -3.70 -1.04 -13.21
N LEU A 153 -3.41 -1.67 -12.08
CA LEU A 153 -3.57 -3.11 -11.92
C LEU A 153 -4.99 -3.42 -11.43
N PRO A 154 -5.64 -4.47 -11.96
CA PRO A 154 -6.94 -4.91 -11.46
C PRO A 154 -6.85 -5.21 -9.95
N ILE A 155 -7.79 -4.66 -9.17
CA ILE A 155 -7.90 -4.78 -7.71
C ILE A 155 -6.78 -4.07 -6.94
N LEU A 156 -5.52 -4.14 -7.40
CA LEU A 156 -4.36 -3.57 -6.71
C LEU A 156 -4.26 -2.04 -6.89
N GLY A 157 -4.80 -1.49 -7.99
CA GLY A 157 -4.84 -0.05 -8.24
C GLY A 157 -3.59 0.51 -8.94
N PRO A 158 -3.24 1.78 -8.69
CA PRO A 158 -2.12 2.48 -9.34
C PRO A 158 -0.78 1.79 -9.12
N SER A 159 0.01 1.66 -10.18
CA SER A 159 1.33 1.06 -10.18
C SER A 159 2.16 1.56 -11.39
N ASN A 160 3.32 1.00 -11.61
CA ASN A 160 4.13 1.09 -12.82
C ASN A 160 4.76 -0.29 -13.11
N ILE A 161 5.47 -0.43 -14.23
CA ILE A 161 6.04 -1.75 -14.61
C ILE A 161 7.03 -2.26 -13.57
N ARG A 162 7.95 -1.42 -13.07
CA ARG A 162 8.94 -1.80 -12.05
C ARG A 162 8.24 -2.26 -10.78
N ASP A 163 7.35 -1.44 -10.25
CA ASP A 163 6.70 -1.69 -8.95
C ASP A 163 5.74 -2.87 -9.03
N GLY A 164 4.98 -2.99 -10.11
CA GLY A 164 4.10 -4.14 -10.33
C GLY A 164 4.85 -5.47 -10.48
N ALA A 165 5.99 -5.45 -11.20
CA ALA A 165 6.85 -6.63 -11.30
C ALA A 165 7.50 -6.98 -9.94
N ALA A 166 7.93 -5.98 -9.18
CA ALA A 166 8.48 -6.14 -7.85
C ALA A 166 7.44 -6.71 -6.87
N GLU A 167 6.20 -6.22 -6.90
CA GLU A 167 5.10 -6.73 -6.07
C GLU A 167 4.77 -8.19 -6.38
N LEU A 168 4.76 -8.56 -7.66
CA LEU A 168 4.61 -9.95 -8.07
C LEU A 168 5.78 -10.82 -7.58
N ALA A 169 7.01 -10.36 -7.73
CA ALA A 169 8.18 -11.08 -7.24
C ALA A 169 8.14 -11.23 -5.71
N GLN A 170 7.82 -10.15 -5.00
CA GLN A 170 7.70 -10.15 -3.54
C GLN A 170 6.60 -11.10 -3.05
N SER A 171 5.47 -11.20 -3.75
CA SER A 171 4.40 -12.13 -3.39
C SER A 171 4.77 -13.61 -3.53
N LEU A 172 5.82 -13.93 -4.31
CA LEU A 172 6.35 -15.29 -4.43
C LEU A 172 7.30 -15.66 -3.29
N TYR A 173 7.86 -14.66 -2.60
CA TYR A 173 8.88 -14.82 -1.56
C TYR A 173 8.46 -14.12 -0.24
N ASP A 174 7.16 -13.94 -0.02
CA ASP A 174 6.67 -13.37 1.24
C ASP A 174 7.06 -14.27 2.41
N PRO A 175 7.82 -13.76 3.40
CA PRO A 175 8.29 -14.58 4.53
C PRO A 175 7.15 -15.18 5.36
N VAL A 176 6.02 -14.49 5.45
CA VAL A 176 4.84 -15.00 6.18
C VAL A 176 4.24 -16.16 5.43
N ASP A 177 4.05 -16.04 4.11
CA ASP A 177 3.53 -17.13 3.30
C ASP A 177 4.49 -18.32 3.30
N PHE A 178 5.81 -18.09 3.30
CA PHE A 178 6.80 -19.17 3.44
C PHE A 178 6.65 -19.93 4.77
N VAL A 179 6.46 -19.24 5.88
CA VAL A 179 6.24 -19.86 7.18
C VAL A 179 4.92 -20.61 7.21
N THR A 180 3.84 -19.99 6.73
CA THR A 180 2.53 -20.65 6.73
C THR A 180 2.47 -21.85 5.79
N ASP A 181 3.10 -21.78 4.62
CA ASP A 181 3.24 -22.92 3.69
C ASP A 181 4.04 -24.09 4.29
N THR A 182 5.00 -23.78 5.15
CA THR A 182 5.87 -24.78 5.76
C THR A 182 5.19 -25.50 6.93
N TYR A 183 4.46 -24.78 7.76
CA TYR A 183 3.95 -25.28 9.04
C TYR A 183 2.43 -25.53 9.07
N LEU A 184 1.67 -24.98 8.12
CA LEU A 184 0.23 -25.18 8.05
C LEU A 184 -0.15 -26.13 6.91
N ASP A 185 -1.29 -26.80 7.06
CA ASP A 185 -1.91 -27.53 5.96
C ASP A 185 -2.47 -26.57 4.91
N TYR A 186 -2.70 -27.05 3.70
CA TYR A 186 -3.14 -26.24 2.56
C TYR A 186 -4.39 -25.44 2.84
N ASP A 187 -5.40 -26.04 3.47
CA ASP A 187 -6.68 -25.39 3.75
C ASP A 187 -6.50 -24.26 4.77
N THR A 188 -5.79 -24.52 5.87
CA THR A 188 -5.49 -23.51 6.90
C THR A 188 -4.66 -22.37 6.31
N ASN A 189 -3.65 -22.66 5.52
CA ASN A 189 -2.84 -21.63 4.87
C ASN A 189 -3.69 -20.77 3.91
N PHE A 190 -4.57 -21.36 3.11
CA PHE A 190 -5.47 -20.62 2.24
C PHE A 190 -6.33 -19.61 3.03
N TYR A 191 -6.90 -20.02 4.17
CA TYR A 191 -7.69 -19.11 5.02
C TYR A 191 -6.84 -18.04 5.68
N VAL A 192 -5.64 -18.35 6.14
CA VAL A 192 -4.73 -17.37 6.77
C VAL A 192 -4.28 -16.32 5.76
N SER A 193 -3.75 -16.71 4.61
CA SER A 193 -3.28 -15.78 3.57
C SER A 193 -4.43 -14.99 2.95
N GLY A 194 -5.59 -15.64 2.74
CA GLY A 194 -6.79 -14.97 2.25
C GLY A 194 -7.33 -13.93 3.24
N SER A 195 -7.43 -14.28 4.51
CA SER A 195 -7.88 -13.34 5.55
C SER A 195 -6.91 -12.17 5.71
N ARG A 196 -5.59 -12.41 5.72
CA ARG A 196 -4.56 -11.35 5.76
C ARG A 196 -4.74 -10.37 4.59
N THR A 197 -4.96 -10.87 3.38
CA THR A 197 -5.19 -10.04 2.20
C THR A 197 -6.45 -9.19 2.33
N VAL A 198 -7.58 -9.78 2.75
CA VAL A 198 -8.85 -9.08 2.94
C VAL A 198 -8.74 -8.02 4.03
N PHE A 199 -8.20 -8.36 5.20
CA PHE A 199 -8.00 -7.39 6.28
C PHE A 199 -7.06 -6.27 5.89
N THR A 200 -5.98 -6.56 5.14
CA THR A 200 -5.08 -5.53 4.60
C THR A 200 -5.80 -4.57 3.65
N ALA A 201 -6.69 -5.07 2.80
CA ALA A 201 -7.47 -4.24 1.89
C ALA A 201 -8.45 -3.34 2.65
N ILE A 202 -9.18 -3.90 3.63
CA ILE A 202 -10.13 -3.15 4.47
C ILE A 202 -9.40 -2.08 5.29
N ASP A 203 -8.30 -2.43 5.94
CA ASP A 203 -7.53 -1.52 6.79
C ASP A 203 -6.93 -0.36 5.98
N LYS A 204 -6.26 -0.66 4.86
CA LYS A 204 -5.75 0.39 3.95
C LYS A 204 -6.87 1.31 3.45
N ARG A 205 -8.05 0.75 3.15
CA ARG A 205 -9.20 1.53 2.67
C ARG A 205 -9.80 2.38 3.80
N ALA A 206 -9.81 1.88 5.04
CA ALA A 206 -10.28 2.61 6.21
C ALA A 206 -9.44 3.87 6.47
N GLN A 207 -8.12 3.76 6.34
CA GLN A 207 -7.18 4.89 6.53
C GLN A 207 -7.41 6.05 5.56
N VAL A 208 -8.00 5.80 4.39
CA VAL A 208 -8.23 6.82 3.35
C VAL A 208 -9.71 7.05 3.03
N LEU A 209 -10.63 6.51 3.83
CA LEU A 209 -12.05 6.46 3.52
C LEU A 209 -12.65 7.85 3.22
N GLY A 210 -12.45 8.82 4.12
CA GLY A 210 -12.94 10.19 3.96
C GLY A 210 -12.18 10.96 2.89
N LYS A 211 -10.85 10.89 2.90
CA LYS A 211 -9.98 11.62 1.96
C LYS A 211 -10.25 11.23 0.50
N LEU A 212 -10.42 9.93 0.24
CA LEU A 212 -10.69 9.46 -1.12
C LEU A 212 -12.08 9.89 -1.61
N ALA A 213 -13.08 9.89 -0.72
CA ALA A 213 -14.42 10.36 -1.04
C ALA A 213 -14.46 11.87 -1.34
N GLU A 214 -13.66 12.65 -0.64
CA GLU A 214 -13.51 14.09 -0.88
C GLU A 214 -12.79 14.36 -2.21
N LEU A 215 -11.66 13.68 -2.45
CA LEU A 215 -10.94 13.78 -3.72
C LEU A 215 -11.83 13.40 -4.91
N GLU A 216 -12.66 12.36 -4.80
CA GLU A 216 -13.60 11.97 -5.84
C GLU A 216 -14.60 13.07 -6.16
N LYS A 217 -15.08 13.82 -5.15
CA LYS A 217 -16.05 14.92 -5.31
C LYS A 217 -15.44 16.19 -5.87
N THR A 218 -14.19 16.50 -5.49
CA THR A 218 -13.56 17.79 -5.80
C THR A 218 -12.72 17.75 -7.07
N SER A 219 -12.31 16.57 -7.51
CA SER A 219 -11.46 16.41 -8.71
C SER A 219 -12.25 16.60 -10.00
N LEU A 220 -11.71 17.38 -10.93
CA LEU A 220 -12.22 17.47 -12.30
C LEU A 220 -12.00 16.18 -13.08
N ASP A 221 -10.85 15.53 -12.87
CA ASP A 221 -10.51 14.23 -13.41
C ASP A 221 -9.89 13.39 -12.27
N PHE A 222 -10.71 12.52 -11.70
CA PHE A 222 -10.31 11.72 -10.55
C PHE A 222 -9.19 10.72 -10.88
N TYR A 223 -9.22 10.13 -12.08
CA TYR A 223 -8.15 9.25 -12.54
C TYR A 223 -6.80 9.97 -12.62
N ALA A 224 -6.77 11.15 -13.26
CA ALA A 224 -5.55 11.94 -13.38
C ALA A 224 -5.02 12.40 -12.01
N THR A 225 -5.92 12.73 -11.09
CA THR A 225 -5.58 13.10 -9.70
C THR A 225 -4.92 11.92 -8.98
N ILE A 226 -5.52 10.74 -9.02
CA ILE A 226 -4.96 9.54 -8.39
C ILE A 226 -3.62 9.15 -9.00
N ARG A 227 -3.47 9.22 -10.33
CA ARG A 227 -2.19 8.98 -11.02
C ARG A 227 -1.10 9.94 -10.51
N SER A 228 -1.43 11.22 -10.41
CA SER A 228 -0.49 12.25 -9.94
C SER A 228 -0.07 12.01 -8.49
N LEU A 229 -1.03 11.75 -7.61
CA LEU A 229 -0.77 11.45 -6.20
C LEU A 229 0.08 10.19 -6.03
N TYR A 230 -0.22 9.12 -6.77
CA TYR A 230 0.59 7.91 -6.74
C TYR A 230 2.05 8.19 -7.09
N ARG A 231 2.30 8.90 -8.20
CA ARG A 231 3.66 9.20 -8.66
C ARG A 231 4.42 10.09 -7.67
N GLN A 232 3.77 11.11 -7.11
CA GLN A 232 4.36 11.98 -6.10
C GLN A 232 4.72 11.19 -4.85
N LYS A 233 3.77 10.44 -4.31
CA LYS A 233 3.98 9.61 -3.13
C LYS A 233 5.10 8.59 -3.36
N ARG A 234 5.11 7.93 -4.53
CA ARG A 234 6.13 6.93 -4.86
C ARG A 234 7.53 7.54 -4.98
N ALA A 235 7.62 8.73 -5.58
CA ALA A 235 8.89 9.47 -5.64
C ALA A 235 9.38 9.89 -4.24
N ASP A 236 8.48 10.21 -3.33
CA ASP A 236 8.80 10.54 -1.95
C ASP A 236 9.25 9.31 -1.15
N GLU A 237 8.55 8.19 -1.28
CA GLU A 237 8.94 6.91 -0.69
C GLU A 237 10.34 6.48 -1.12
N ILE A 238 10.70 6.58 -2.41
CA ILE A 238 12.03 6.23 -2.93
C ILE A 238 13.14 7.12 -2.35
N ARG A 239 12.82 8.36 -1.97
CA ARG A 239 13.76 9.30 -1.32
C ARG A 239 13.76 9.21 0.19
N ASN A 240 13.04 8.29 0.79
CA ASN A 240 12.89 8.15 2.24
C ASN A 240 12.36 9.42 2.93
N GLY A 241 11.51 10.21 2.25
CA GLY A 241 11.03 11.49 2.74
C GLY A 241 12.08 12.61 2.76
N GLU A 242 13.30 12.38 2.24
CA GLU A 242 14.30 13.43 2.13
C GLU A 242 13.87 14.47 1.10
N SER A 243 13.85 15.72 1.53
CA SER A 243 13.38 16.86 0.72
C SER A 243 14.30 17.09 -0.48
N GLY A 244 13.91 16.56 -1.64
CA GLY A 244 14.36 17.11 -2.93
C GLY A 244 13.38 18.23 -3.34
N ASP A 245 13.61 18.88 -4.48
CA ASP A 245 12.71 19.91 -5.09
C ASP A 245 11.30 19.36 -5.42
N ALA A 246 10.78 18.47 -4.60
CA ALA A 246 9.45 17.91 -4.73
C ALA A 246 8.42 18.99 -4.36
N VAL A 247 7.49 19.23 -5.26
CA VAL A 247 6.26 19.95 -4.94
C VAL A 247 5.67 19.30 -3.67
N PRO A 248 5.47 20.05 -2.59
CA PRO A 248 4.91 19.50 -1.37
C PRO A 248 3.64 18.75 -1.71
N ILE A 249 3.56 17.46 -1.30
CA ILE A 249 2.29 16.75 -1.35
C ILE A 249 1.37 17.59 -0.47
N PRO A 250 0.22 18.08 -0.98
CA PRO A 250 -0.70 18.81 -0.13
C PRO A 250 -1.00 17.90 1.06
N GLU A 251 -0.51 18.25 2.25
CA GLU A 251 -1.09 17.68 3.46
C GLU A 251 -2.56 18.05 3.40
N ILE A 252 -3.39 17.06 3.11
CA ILE A 252 -4.83 17.19 3.31
C ILE A 252 -5.01 17.09 4.83
N THR A 253 -4.58 18.13 5.52
CA THR A 253 -5.01 18.41 6.88
C THR A 253 -6.50 18.69 6.76
N LEU A 254 -7.29 17.67 7.08
CA LEU A 254 -8.66 17.93 7.49
C LEU A 254 -8.52 18.72 8.79
N GLU A 255 -8.58 20.05 8.70
CA GLU A 255 -9.09 20.83 9.82
C GLU A 255 -10.49 20.24 10.08
N LEU A 256 -10.57 19.36 11.05
CA LEU A 256 -11.83 19.06 11.70
C LEU A 256 -12.27 20.40 12.25
N ASP A 257 -13.30 20.99 11.63
CA ASP A 257 -14.00 22.13 12.21
C ASP A 257 -14.28 21.76 13.68
N GLU A 258 -13.47 22.30 14.58
CA GLU A 258 -13.82 22.28 15.99
C GLU A 258 -15.20 22.94 16.07
N PRO A 259 -16.18 22.29 16.70
CA PRO A 259 -17.47 22.94 16.89
C PRO A 259 -17.18 24.27 17.62
N MET A 260 -17.63 25.39 17.02
CA MET A 260 -17.56 26.72 17.63
C MET A 260 -18.13 26.66 19.04
N LEU A 261 -17.24 26.36 20.01
CA LEU A 261 -17.55 26.44 21.42
C LEU A 261 -17.44 27.92 21.81
N SER A 262 -18.64 28.52 21.90
CA SER A 262 -19.00 29.61 22.77
C SER A 262 -18.14 30.89 22.71
N GLU A 263 -18.66 31.86 21.99
CA GLU A 263 -18.37 33.26 22.34
C GLU A 263 -18.65 33.52 23.83
N PRO A 264 -17.72 34.12 24.58
CA PRO A 264 -18.00 34.53 25.94
C PRO A 264 -19.02 35.65 25.90
N ILE A 265 -20.16 35.43 26.52
CA ILE A 265 -21.21 36.45 26.75
C ILE A 265 -20.56 37.66 27.41
N ALA A 266 -20.45 38.75 26.67
CA ALA A 266 -20.03 40.04 27.20
C ALA A 266 -21.01 40.49 28.32
N GLN A 267 -20.55 40.42 29.56
CA GLN A 267 -21.25 41.02 30.67
C GLN A 267 -21.23 42.57 30.50
N THR A 268 -22.33 43.11 30.06
CA THR A 268 -22.59 44.55 30.17
C THR A 268 -22.81 44.91 31.62
N SER A 269 -21.75 45.41 32.30
CA SER A 269 -21.89 46.11 33.56
C SER A 269 -22.49 47.49 33.30
N LYS A 270 -23.74 47.70 33.70
CA LYS A 270 -24.32 49.02 33.89
C LYS A 270 -23.68 49.70 35.08
N LYS A 271 -23.14 50.90 34.84
CA LYS A 271 -23.32 52.05 35.68
C LYS A 271 -23.28 53.32 34.84
#